data_eec9bbf984e6080f8a1d7a2265c3e6dd
#
_entry.id   eec9bbf984e6080f8a1d7a2265c3e6dd
#
_cell.length_a   1.000
_cell.length_b   1.000
_cell.length_c   1.000
_cell.angle_alpha   90.00
_cell.angle_beta   90.00
_cell.angle_gamma   90.00
#
_symmetry.space_group_name_H-M   'P 1'
#
loop_
_entity.id
_entity.type
_entity.pdbx_description
1 polymer ?
#
loop_
_entity_poly.entity_id
_entity_poly.type
_entity_poly.pdbx_seq_one_letter_code
_entity_poly.pdbx_strand_id
1 'polypeptide(L)'
;MGLDMYLTGDKYTPSFGDNKREVVDGYEVEGLRLKLAYWRKHWALHNYIEDHYDSNDDRRFYLESEDLREIANAVEGGKLVDPNDLDEMPSYRSVYAYHREPEQVRETVAALRKAADWVDGGDWRSVEYVGSW
;
A
#
# COMPACT_ATOMS: atom_id res chain seq x y z
N MET A 1 21.38 2.92 1.39
CA MET A 1 20.16 3.50 1.97
C MET A 1 19.00 2.54 1.84
N GLY A 2 18.14 2.53 2.83
CA GLY A 2 16.98 1.64 2.82
C GLY A 2 15.75 2.28 2.21
N LEU A 3 14.92 1.47 1.59
CA LEU A 3 13.58 1.85 1.17
C LEU A 3 12.59 1.40 2.26
N ASP A 4 11.92 2.35 2.88
CA ASP A 4 10.82 2.09 3.79
C ASP A 4 9.51 2.40 3.07
N MET A 5 8.57 1.46 3.11
CA MET A 5 7.32 1.53 2.35
C MET A 5 6.14 1.42 3.30
N TYR A 6 5.24 2.38 3.20
CA TYR A 6 4.09 2.48 4.09
C TYR A 6 2.80 2.46 3.30
N LEU A 7 1.89 1.61 3.70
CA LEU A 7 0.50 1.64 3.25
C LEU A 7 -0.34 2.11 4.42
N THR A 8 -0.97 3.27 4.27
CA THR A 8 -1.69 3.95 5.34
C THR A 8 -3.15 4.15 4.98
N GLY A 9 -4.03 3.87 5.91
CA GLY A 9 -5.45 4.15 5.77
C GLY A 9 -5.84 5.38 6.56
N ASP A 10 -6.60 6.26 5.94
CA ASP A 10 -7.17 7.43 6.59
C ASP A 10 -8.69 7.30 6.61
N LYS A 11 -9.28 7.52 7.77
CA LYS A 11 -10.72 7.56 7.96
C LYS A 11 -11.11 8.90 8.54
N TYR A 12 -11.81 9.72 7.74
CA TYR A 12 -12.37 10.97 8.21
C TYR A 12 -13.66 10.68 9.00
N THR A 13 -13.83 11.37 10.11
CA THR A 13 -15.00 11.22 10.98
C THR A 13 -15.82 12.51 10.94
N PRO A 14 -16.84 12.62 10.08
CA PRO A 14 -17.67 13.81 10.02
C PRO A 14 -18.54 13.95 11.27
N SER A 15 -18.81 15.20 11.67
CA SER A 15 -19.67 15.52 12.81
C SER A 15 -20.97 16.18 12.36
N PHE A 16 -21.76 15.47 11.54
CA PHE A 16 -23.06 15.96 11.09
C PHE A 16 -24.12 14.87 11.21
N GLY A 17 -25.37 15.28 11.32
CA GLY A 17 -26.47 14.34 11.52
C GLY A 17 -26.34 13.63 12.86
N ASP A 18 -26.58 12.32 12.86
CA ASP A 18 -26.49 11.47 14.06
C ASP A 18 -25.05 11.01 14.34
N ASN A 19 -24.10 11.39 13.50
CA ASN A 19 -22.70 11.03 13.69
C ASN A 19 -22.06 11.87 14.80
N LYS A 20 -21.56 11.19 15.82
CA LYS A 20 -20.81 11.85 16.91
C LYS A 20 -19.37 11.46 16.80
N ARG A 21 -18.49 12.46 16.89
CA ARG A 21 -17.06 12.23 16.97
C ARG A 21 -16.68 11.70 18.34
N GLU A 22 -15.75 10.78 18.37
CA GLU A 22 -15.08 10.35 19.59
C GLU A 22 -14.33 11.51 20.21
N VAL A 23 -14.27 11.57 21.53
CA VAL A 23 -13.53 12.59 22.27
C VAL A 23 -12.40 11.90 23.02
N VAL A 24 -11.18 12.39 22.82
CA VAL A 24 -9.98 11.91 23.51
C VAL A 24 -9.32 13.12 24.19
N ASP A 25 -9.09 13.02 25.48
CA ASP A 25 -8.47 14.07 26.29
C ASP A 25 -9.12 15.45 26.13
N GLY A 26 -10.45 15.49 25.95
CA GLY A 26 -11.22 16.71 25.78
C GLY A 26 -11.26 17.26 24.37
N TYR A 27 -10.67 16.57 23.39
CA TYR A 27 -10.64 16.99 21.99
C TYR A 27 -11.42 16.02 21.11
N GLU A 28 -12.14 16.56 20.13
CA GLU A 28 -12.84 15.74 19.14
C GLU A 28 -11.83 15.06 18.20
N VAL A 29 -12.05 13.77 17.91
CA VAL A 29 -11.26 13.04 16.92
C VAL A 29 -11.82 13.32 15.53
N GLU A 30 -11.08 14.02 14.69
CA GLU A 30 -11.48 14.36 13.33
C GLU A 30 -11.26 13.23 12.35
N GLY A 31 -10.35 12.32 12.66
CA GLY A 31 -10.03 11.20 11.80
C GLY A 31 -9.10 10.22 12.48
N LEU A 32 -8.93 9.09 11.81
CA LEU A 32 -8.02 8.04 12.25
C LEU A 32 -7.02 7.76 11.14
N ARG A 33 -5.75 7.58 11.52
CA ARG A 33 -4.72 7.15 10.60
C ARG A 33 -4.23 5.78 11.03
N LEU A 34 -4.36 4.81 10.14
CA LEU A 34 -4.07 3.40 10.42
C LEU A 34 -2.87 2.94 9.60
N LYS A 35 -1.97 2.20 10.23
CA LYS A 35 -0.90 1.51 9.53
C LYS A 35 -1.47 0.21 8.97
N LEU A 36 -1.68 0.17 7.67
CA LEU A 36 -2.25 -1.00 7.01
C LEU A 36 -1.19 -2.02 6.64
N ALA A 37 -0.03 -1.57 6.22
CA ALA A 37 1.10 -2.44 5.91
C ALA A 37 2.41 -1.66 5.93
N TYR A 38 3.49 -2.40 6.09
CA TYR A 38 4.85 -1.89 6.04
C TYR A 38 5.74 -2.91 5.34
N TRP A 39 6.56 -2.43 4.40
CA TRP A 39 7.59 -3.23 3.75
C TRP A 39 8.91 -2.49 3.81
N ARG A 40 9.99 -3.23 3.86
CA ARG A 40 11.33 -2.66 3.78
C ARG A 40 12.05 -3.26 2.60
N LYS A 41 12.59 -2.39 1.75
CA LYS A 41 13.39 -2.79 0.58
C LYS A 41 12.68 -3.72 -0.40
N HIS A 42 11.36 -3.63 -0.48
CA HIS A 42 10.59 -4.37 -1.47
C HIS A 42 10.54 -3.59 -2.79
N TRP A 43 11.68 -3.48 -3.44
CA TRP A 43 11.85 -2.66 -4.63
C TRP A 43 10.92 -3.08 -5.78
N ALA A 44 10.66 -4.37 -5.93
CA ALA A 44 9.76 -4.87 -6.96
C ALA A 44 8.36 -4.28 -6.82
N LEU A 45 7.83 -4.28 -5.60
CA LEU A 45 6.51 -3.71 -5.31
C LEU A 45 6.51 -2.18 -5.50
N HIS A 46 7.53 -1.50 -4.98
CA HIS A 46 7.67 -0.06 -5.09
C HIS A 46 7.72 0.39 -6.56
N ASN A 47 8.56 -0.23 -7.35
CA ASN A 47 8.69 0.11 -8.77
C ASN A 47 7.43 -0.20 -9.55
N TYR A 48 6.74 -1.30 -9.22
CA TYR A 48 5.45 -1.62 -9.84
C TYR A 48 4.42 -0.51 -9.60
N ILE A 49 4.34 -0.02 -8.36
CA ILE A 49 3.40 1.06 -8.01
C ILE A 49 3.78 2.34 -8.75
N GLU A 50 5.06 2.72 -8.77
CA GLU A 50 5.50 3.92 -9.49
C GLU A 50 5.23 3.84 -10.99
N ASP A 51 5.38 2.66 -11.60
CA ASP A 51 5.21 2.49 -13.04
C ASP A 51 3.75 2.43 -13.48
N HIS A 52 2.84 1.99 -12.62
CA HIS A 52 1.44 1.73 -12.99
C HIS A 52 0.44 2.75 -12.43
N TYR A 53 0.83 3.56 -11.45
CA TYR A 53 -0.07 4.52 -10.81
C TYR A 53 0.57 5.90 -10.75
N ASP A 54 -0.27 6.92 -10.69
CA ASP A 54 0.18 8.30 -10.61
C ASP A 54 0.30 8.75 -9.15
N SER A 55 1.37 9.47 -8.84
CA SER A 55 1.55 10.09 -7.54
C SER A 55 1.12 11.57 -7.57
N ASN A 56 0.81 12.11 -6.40
CA ASN A 56 0.66 13.55 -6.24
C ASN A 56 2.04 14.23 -6.15
N ASP A 57 2.05 15.56 -5.96
CA ASP A 57 3.29 16.34 -5.88
C ASP A 57 4.21 15.93 -4.73
N ASP A 58 3.65 15.33 -3.66
CA ASP A 58 4.39 14.85 -2.49
C ASP A 58 4.85 13.39 -2.63
N ARG A 59 4.77 12.81 -3.81
CA ARG A 59 5.10 11.40 -4.09
C ARG A 59 4.24 10.41 -3.28
N ARG A 60 2.99 10.78 -3.04
CA ARG A 60 2.01 9.93 -2.38
C ARG A 60 1.08 9.34 -3.44
N PHE A 61 0.82 8.05 -3.33
CA PHE A 61 -0.07 7.34 -4.24
C PHE A 61 -1.37 7.06 -3.51
N TYR A 62 -2.46 7.68 -3.95
CA TYR A 62 -3.79 7.35 -3.44
C TYR A 62 -4.33 6.19 -4.26
N LEU A 63 -4.53 5.06 -3.59
CA LEU A 63 -4.93 3.81 -4.22
C LEU A 63 -6.37 3.47 -3.86
N GLU A 64 -7.17 3.18 -4.88
CA GLU A 64 -8.52 2.70 -4.70
C GLU A 64 -8.52 1.20 -4.42
N SER A 65 -9.64 0.66 -3.97
CA SER A 65 -9.74 -0.78 -3.69
C SER A 65 -9.44 -1.63 -4.92
N GLU A 66 -9.87 -1.17 -6.08
CA GLU A 66 -9.56 -1.82 -7.36
C GLU A 66 -8.05 -1.89 -7.61
N ASP A 67 -7.36 -0.76 -7.39
CA ASP A 67 -5.90 -0.68 -7.55
C ASP A 67 -5.19 -1.66 -6.60
N LEU A 68 -5.61 -1.69 -5.35
CA LEU A 68 -5.03 -2.59 -4.34
C LEU A 68 -5.21 -4.06 -4.74
N ARG A 69 -6.37 -4.42 -5.29
CA ARG A 69 -6.62 -5.78 -5.77
C ARG A 69 -5.80 -6.13 -7.01
N GLU A 70 -5.64 -5.18 -7.92
CA GLU A 70 -4.76 -5.36 -9.09
C GLU A 70 -3.31 -5.61 -8.67
N ILE A 71 -2.81 -4.83 -7.74
CA ILE A 71 -1.45 -5.01 -7.20
C ILE A 71 -1.33 -6.39 -6.54
N ALA A 72 -2.32 -6.77 -5.74
CA ALA A 72 -2.34 -8.09 -5.09
C ALA A 72 -2.30 -9.23 -6.10
N ASN A 73 -3.07 -9.12 -7.18
CA ASN A 73 -3.08 -10.11 -8.25
C ASN A 73 -1.73 -10.19 -8.97
N ALA A 74 -1.08 -9.05 -9.18
CA ALA A 74 0.26 -9.00 -9.79
C ALA A 74 1.31 -9.66 -8.88
N VAL A 75 1.23 -9.42 -7.57
CA VAL A 75 2.12 -10.06 -6.60
C VAL A 75 1.92 -11.58 -6.60
N GLU A 76 0.67 -12.03 -6.52
CA GLU A 76 0.33 -13.44 -6.48
C GLU A 76 0.75 -14.15 -7.76
N GLY A 77 0.59 -13.50 -8.91
CA GLY A 77 0.94 -14.04 -10.22
C GLY A 77 2.42 -13.94 -10.59
N GLY A 78 3.27 -13.39 -9.71
CA GLY A 78 4.69 -13.23 -9.99
C GLY A 78 4.99 -12.19 -11.09
N LYS A 79 4.13 -11.19 -11.25
CA LYS A 79 4.19 -10.21 -12.35
C LYS A 79 4.78 -8.85 -11.95
N LEU A 80 5.37 -8.73 -10.77
CA LEU A 80 5.97 -7.47 -10.34
C LEU A 80 7.21 -7.10 -11.15
N VAL A 81 7.95 -8.09 -11.62
CA VAL A 81 9.19 -7.89 -12.37
C VAL A 81 9.13 -8.71 -13.64
N ASP A 82 9.46 -8.07 -14.77
CA ASP A 82 9.59 -8.78 -16.04
C ASP A 82 10.83 -9.70 -15.96
N PRO A 83 10.70 -11.00 -16.27
CA PRO A 83 11.84 -11.91 -16.27
C PRO A 83 13.00 -11.46 -17.18
N ASN A 84 12.70 -10.74 -18.26
CA ASN A 84 13.71 -10.22 -19.18
C ASN A 84 14.57 -9.18 -18.51
N ASP A 85 14.01 -8.32 -17.66
CA ASP A 85 14.77 -7.31 -16.92
C ASP A 85 15.75 -7.95 -15.94
N LEU A 86 15.38 -9.07 -15.33
CA LEU A 86 16.25 -9.81 -14.42
C LEU A 86 17.41 -10.49 -15.16
N ASP A 87 17.18 -10.95 -16.38
CA ASP A 87 18.23 -11.59 -17.19
C ASP A 87 19.22 -10.57 -17.73
N GLU A 88 18.78 -9.36 -18.07
CA GLU A 88 19.63 -8.29 -18.54
C GLU A 88 20.45 -7.67 -17.42
N MET A 89 19.94 -7.67 -16.19
CA MET A 89 20.56 -7.04 -15.03
C MET A 89 20.63 -8.00 -13.84
N PRO A 90 21.59 -8.95 -13.86
CA PRO A 90 21.69 -9.95 -12.79
C PRO A 90 21.83 -9.37 -11.38
N SER A 91 22.40 -8.16 -11.26
CA SER A 91 22.54 -7.48 -9.96
C SER A 91 21.20 -7.16 -9.29
N TYR A 92 20.13 -7.03 -10.08
CA TYR A 92 18.80 -6.81 -9.54
C TYR A 92 18.18 -8.04 -8.89
N ARG A 93 18.72 -9.22 -9.12
CA ARG A 93 18.18 -10.45 -8.51
C ARG A 93 18.17 -10.40 -6.99
N SER A 94 19.20 -9.84 -6.39
CA SER A 94 19.27 -9.67 -4.94
C SER A 94 18.33 -8.58 -4.42
N VAL A 95 18.18 -7.50 -5.21
CA VAL A 95 17.30 -6.38 -4.89
C VAL A 95 15.83 -6.80 -4.93
N TYR A 96 15.47 -7.69 -5.84
CA TYR A 96 14.10 -8.15 -6.04
C TYR A 96 13.81 -9.52 -5.40
N ALA A 97 14.66 -9.99 -4.49
CA ALA A 97 14.53 -11.31 -3.88
C ALA A 97 13.15 -11.54 -3.23
N TYR A 98 12.60 -10.53 -2.57
CA TYR A 98 11.33 -10.63 -1.85
C TYR A 98 10.14 -11.04 -2.70
N HIS A 99 10.12 -10.67 -3.97
CA HIS A 99 8.95 -10.96 -4.81
C HIS A 99 8.77 -12.44 -5.12
N ARG A 100 9.76 -13.27 -4.78
CA ARG A 100 9.74 -14.72 -5.02
C ARG A 100 9.58 -15.57 -3.77
N GLU A 101 9.75 -14.99 -2.60
CA GLU A 101 9.62 -15.75 -1.36
C GLU A 101 8.15 -16.02 -1.05
N PRO A 102 7.72 -17.31 -0.97
CA PRO A 102 6.30 -17.65 -0.82
C PRO A 102 5.63 -17.01 0.39
N GLU A 103 6.32 -16.92 1.50
CA GLU A 103 5.78 -16.31 2.73
C GLU A 103 5.56 -14.81 2.53
N GLN A 104 6.54 -14.10 1.97
CA GLN A 104 6.45 -12.67 1.68
C GLN A 104 5.35 -12.39 0.67
N VAL A 105 5.21 -13.22 -0.35
CA VAL A 105 4.13 -13.10 -1.33
C VAL A 105 2.78 -13.23 -0.65
N ARG A 106 2.58 -14.24 0.19
CA ARG A 106 1.30 -14.45 0.89
C ARG A 106 0.95 -13.28 1.82
N GLU A 107 1.92 -12.81 2.60
CA GLU A 107 1.71 -11.69 3.52
C GLU A 107 1.36 -10.41 2.78
N THR A 108 2.07 -10.12 1.68
CA THR A 108 1.83 -8.93 0.86
C THR A 108 0.45 -8.98 0.22
N VAL A 109 0.08 -10.11 -0.38
CA VAL A 109 -1.24 -10.30 -1.00
C VAL A 109 -2.35 -10.12 0.03
N ALA A 110 -2.19 -10.76 1.20
CA ALA A 110 -3.17 -10.66 2.28
C ALA A 110 -3.33 -9.21 2.77
N ALA A 111 -2.22 -8.49 2.95
CA ALA A 111 -2.24 -7.10 3.41
C ALA A 111 -2.95 -6.18 2.40
N LEU A 112 -2.65 -6.34 1.11
CA LEU A 112 -3.27 -5.54 0.05
C LEU A 112 -4.77 -5.81 -0.07
N ARG A 113 -5.18 -7.07 -0.04
CA ARG A 113 -6.60 -7.45 -0.10
C ARG A 113 -7.37 -6.99 1.12
N LYS A 114 -6.77 -7.10 2.30
CA LYS A 114 -7.36 -6.59 3.54
C LYS A 114 -7.56 -5.08 3.49
N ALA A 115 -6.57 -4.35 2.96
CA ALA A 115 -6.67 -2.90 2.79
C ALA A 115 -7.79 -2.53 1.81
N ALA A 116 -7.94 -3.28 0.71
CA ALA A 116 -9.03 -3.09 -0.25
C ALA A 116 -10.39 -3.29 0.41
N ASP A 117 -10.54 -4.36 1.17
CA ASP A 117 -11.79 -4.65 1.89
C ASP A 117 -12.10 -3.58 2.93
N TRP A 118 -11.06 -3.06 3.61
CA TRP A 118 -11.23 -2.00 4.58
C TRP A 118 -11.75 -0.71 3.94
N VAL A 119 -11.20 -0.32 2.80
CA VAL A 119 -11.63 0.90 2.09
C VAL A 119 -13.06 0.77 1.60
N ASP A 120 -13.46 -0.42 1.14
CA ASP A 120 -14.82 -0.70 0.70
C ASP A 120 -15.82 -0.87 1.86
N GLY A 121 -15.31 -1.13 3.05
CA GLY A 121 -16.13 -1.43 4.22
C GLY A 121 -16.77 -0.24 4.89
N GLY A 122 -16.56 0.98 4.43
CA GLY A 122 -17.17 2.17 5.01
C GLY A 122 -16.88 3.43 4.23
N ASP A 123 -17.63 4.48 4.57
CA ASP A 123 -17.49 5.80 3.95
C ASP A 123 -16.31 6.56 4.56
N TRP A 124 -15.85 7.59 3.84
CA TRP A 124 -14.81 8.51 4.30
C TRP A 124 -13.46 7.83 4.58
N ARG A 125 -13.17 6.75 3.85
CA ARG A 125 -11.93 6.00 3.97
C ARG A 125 -11.10 6.14 2.70
N SER A 126 -9.79 6.29 2.87
CA SER A 126 -8.83 6.32 1.77
C SER A 126 -7.58 5.55 2.13
N VAL A 127 -6.85 5.12 1.12
CA VAL A 127 -5.57 4.42 1.29
C VAL A 127 -4.50 5.15 0.50
N GLU A 128 -3.35 5.39 1.13
CA GLU A 128 -2.21 5.96 0.46
C GLU A 128 -0.97 5.10 0.62
N TYR A 129 -0.14 5.09 -0.41
CA TYR A 129 1.17 4.46 -0.41
C TYR A 129 2.26 5.52 -0.46
N VAL A 130 3.28 5.36 0.38
CA VAL A 130 4.47 6.22 0.39
C VAL A 130 5.71 5.36 0.50
N GLY A 131 6.66 5.54 -0.40
CA GLY A 131 8.00 4.97 -0.29
C GLY A 131 9.00 6.06 0.08
N SER A 132 9.86 5.76 1.04
CA SER A 132 10.92 6.66 1.50
C SER A 132 12.27 5.99 1.37
N TRP A 133 13.18 6.63 0.62
CA TRP A 133 14.53 6.11 0.39
C TRP A 133 15.60 7.18 0.49
#